data_dfbcf42a6019b24a68dbffd2daf2a5a0
#
_entry.id   dfbcf42a6019b24a68dbffd2daf2a5a0
#
_cell.length_a   1.000
_cell.length_b   1.000
_cell.length_c   1.000
_cell.angle_alpha   90.00
_cell.angle_beta   90.00
_cell.angle_gamma   90.00
#
_symmetry.space_group_name_H-M   'P 1'
#
loop_
_entity.id
_entity.type
_entity.pdbx_description
1 polymer ?
#
loop_
_entity_poly.entity_id
_entity_poly.type
_entity_poly.pdbx_seq_one_letter_code
_entity_poly.pdbx_strand_id
1 'polypeptide(L)'
;MYGRGKRKSKNQKYFELFRKFQERQVTYDWHTASFQGRNNYCKTDPDATFMHMKDDHMRNAQLKPGYNIQIGVDSEYIVATDVFSDRKDVWTLIPFLKTMDEKLGFRYPSVTADSGYESEEGYTYLRETRQTPYIKPQTYEKWKRRSFKQDISKRENMAYDAETDVYTCYAQKKLSPVFVKKQKSKSGYESEVTVYECEDCKDCPHKEKCTRAKGNKRLYVSKSFLEKRQESYENILTETGIQYRMNRSIQVEGAFGVLKNDYEFQKFLLRGKTKVKLEILLLCMGYNLNKLHAKIQNERIGFHLFKVKSA
;
A
#
# COMPACT_ATOMS: atom_id res chain seq x y z
N MET A 1 51.47 -24.92 -3.40
CA MET A 1 52.95 -24.87 -3.31
C MET A 1 53.36 -23.72 -2.39
N TYR A 2 53.91 -24.04 -1.21
CA TYR A 2 54.45 -23.04 -0.29
C TYR A 2 55.94 -22.94 -0.47
N GLY A 3 56.47 -21.76 -0.84
CA GLY A 3 57.88 -21.52 -0.96
C GLY A 3 58.56 -21.38 0.42
N ARG A 4 59.82 -21.78 0.55
CA ARG A 4 60.65 -21.71 1.78
C ARG A 4 61.15 -20.30 2.12
N GLY A 5 60.36 -19.27 2.03
CA GLY A 5 60.80 -17.91 2.31
C GLY A 5 59.68 -17.00 2.83
N LYS A 6 60.07 -15.87 3.47
CA LYS A 6 59.13 -14.85 3.97
C LYS A 6 58.36 -14.11 2.88
N ARG A 7 58.76 -14.19 1.59
CA ARG A 7 58.11 -13.55 0.45
C ARG A 7 57.25 -14.51 -0.30
N LYS A 8 55.93 -14.20 -0.41
CA LYS A 8 54.97 -14.96 -1.19
C LYS A 8 55.29 -14.91 -2.68
N SER A 9 55.24 -16.04 -3.39
CA SER A 9 55.33 -16.07 -4.84
C SER A 9 54.15 -15.32 -5.49
N LYS A 10 54.27 -14.94 -6.76
CA LYS A 10 53.16 -14.32 -7.51
C LYS A 10 51.89 -15.19 -7.52
N ASN A 11 52.07 -16.51 -7.72
CA ASN A 11 50.95 -17.45 -7.73
C ASN A 11 50.26 -17.57 -6.38
N GLN A 12 51.00 -17.54 -5.26
CA GLN A 12 50.41 -17.52 -3.92
C GLN A 12 49.58 -16.23 -3.71
N LYS A 13 50.09 -15.09 -4.14
CA LYS A 13 49.36 -13.81 -4.04
C LYS A 13 48.06 -13.84 -4.85
N TYR A 14 48.10 -14.38 -6.08
CA TYR A 14 46.91 -14.55 -6.89
C TYR A 14 45.92 -15.52 -6.28
N PHE A 15 46.36 -16.64 -5.78
CA PHE A 15 45.48 -17.61 -5.10
C PHE A 15 44.79 -16.99 -3.88
N GLU A 16 45.50 -16.28 -3.03
CA GLU A 16 44.91 -15.58 -1.90
C GLU A 16 43.93 -14.46 -2.34
N LEU A 17 44.22 -13.77 -3.45
CA LEU A 17 43.37 -12.76 -3.99
C LEU A 17 42.07 -13.38 -4.51
N PHE A 18 42.15 -14.47 -5.29
CA PHE A 18 40.95 -15.19 -5.78
C PHE A 18 40.12 -15.74 -4.64
N ARG A 19 40.74 -16.30 -3.59
CA ARG A 19 40.03 -16.76 -2.41
C ARG A 19 39.25 -15.63 -1.73
N LYS A 20 39.86 -14.45 -1.58
CA LYS A 20 39.19 -13.27 -1.07
C LYS A 20 38.03 -12.82 -1.96
N PHE A 21 38.18 -12.89 -3.27
CA PHE A 21 37.10 -12.56 -4.19
C PHE A 21 35.94 -13.56 -4.07
N GLN A 22 36.23 -14.83 -3.96
CA GLN A 22 35.22 -15.86 -3.73
C GLN A 22 34.44 -15.63 -2.43
N GLU A 23 35.13 -15.34 -1.33
CA GLU A 23 34.51 -15.01 -0.04
C GLU A 23 33.61 -13.76 -0.14
N ARG A 24 34.05 -12.74 -0.87
CA ARG A 24 33.25 -11.55 -1.14
C ARG A 24 32.04 -11.85 -2.03
N GLN A 25 32.20 -12.69 -3.04
CA GLN A 25 31.10 -13.06 -3.92
C GLN A 25 29.98 -13.76 -3.15
N VAL A 26 30.32 -14.71 -2.28
CA VAL A 26 29.34 -15.36 -1.39
C VAL A 26 28.59 -14.34 -0.55
N THR A 27 29.30 -13.34 -0.02
CA THR A 27 28.69 -12.26 0.74
C THR A 27 27.74 -11.41 -0.11
N TYR A 28 28.14 -11.07 -1.33
CA TYR A 28 27.30 -10.31 -2.26
C TYR A 28 26.07 -11.09 -2.69
N ASP A 29 26.20 -12.39 -2.93
CA ASP A 29 25.08 -13.27 -3.28
C ASP A 29 24.07 -13.35 -2.14
N TRP A 30 24.55 -13.46 -0.89
CA TRP A 30 23.69 -13.41 0.29
C TRP A 30 22.98 -12.04 0.40
N HIS A 31 23.68 -10.93 0.20
CA HIS A 31 23.07 -9.61 0.20
C HIS A 31 22.01 -9.47 -0.90
N THR A 32 22.31 -9.97 -2.08
CA THR A 32 21.36 -9.95 -3.22
C THR A 32 20.11 -10.77 -2.91
N ALA A 33 20.27 -11.97 -2.36
CA ALA A 33 19.14 -12.80 -1.93
C ALA A 33 18.30 -12.14 -0.82
N SER A 34 18.95 -11.40 0.10
CA SER A 34 18.27 -10.71 1.20
C SER A 34 17.37 -9.56 0.74
N PHE A 35 17.54 -9.02 -0.46
CA PHE A 35 16.63 -8.00 -1.00
C PHE A 35 15.21 -8.54 -1.23
N GLN A 36 15.05 -9.79 -1.64
CA GLN A 36 13.72 -10.39 -1.88
C GLN A 36 12.80 -9.50 -2.74
N GLY A 37 13.34 -8.86 -3.77
CA GLY A 37 12.62 -7.93 -4.64
C GLY A 37 12.33 -6.53 -4.04
N ARG A 38 12.89 -6.21 -2.87
CA ARG A 38 12.85 -4.88 -2.24
C ARG A 38 14.06 -4.04 -2.69
N ASN A 39 14.00 -2.73 -2.51
CA ASN A 39 15.11 -1.82 -2.86
C ASN A 39 16.17 -1.69 -1.74
N ASN A 40 15.84 -2.12 -0.54
CA ASN A 40 16.72 -2.10 0.62
C ASN A 40 16.28 -3.11 1.68
N TYR A 41 17.17 -3.44 2.59
CA TYR A 41 16.91 -4.25 3.77
C TYR A 41 17.87 -3.83 4.90
N CYS A 42 17.58 -4.20 6.13
CA CYS A 42 18.44 -3.94 7.27
C CYS A 42 19.41 -5.11 7.48
N LYS A 43 20.73 -4.85 7.61
CA LYS A 43 21.73 -5.91 7.82
C LYS A 43 21.55 -6.69 9.12
N THR A 44 21.00 -6.06 10.15
CA THR A 44 20.75 -6.70 11.46
C THR A 44 19.42 -7.43 11.53
N ASP A 45 18.52 -7.14 10.60
CA ASP A 45 17.22 -7.79 10.43
C ASP A 45 16.86 -7.80 8.94
N PRO A 46 17.27 -8.85 8.18
CA PRO A 46 17.10 -8.89 6.72
C PRO A 46 15.67 -8.84 6.26
N ASP A 47 14.70 -9.16 7.09
CA ASP A 47 13.28 -9.08 6.78
C ASP A 47 12.73 -7.64 6.91
N ALA A 48 13.37 -6.79 7.69
CA ALA A 48 12.97 -5.40 7.88
C ALA A 48 13.39 -4.52 6.69
N THR A 49 12.54 -3.56 6.34
CA THR A 49 12.77 -2.59 5.27
C THR A 49 12.91 -1.20 5.85
N PHE A 50 13.85 -0.40 5.36
CA PHE A 50 13.95 1.00 5.77
C PHE A 50 12.76 1.80 5.25
N MET A 51 12.04 2.46 6.15
CA MET A 51 10.85 3.25 5.84
C MET A 51 10.75 4.49 6.72
N HIS A 52 10.00 5.49 6.27
CA HIS A 52 9.63 6.63 7.11
C HIS A 52 8.65 6.19 8.19
N MET A 53 8.95 6.53 9.43
CA MET A 53 8.02 6.31 10.55
C MET A 53 7.03 7.47 10.63
N LYS A 54 5.77 7.19 10.98
CA LYS A 54 4.76 8.23 11.22
C LYS A 54 5.19 9.13 12.40
N ASP A 55 5.73 8.51 13.44
CA ASP A 55 6.18 9.19 14.65
C ASP A 55 7.69 9.47 14.54
N ASP A 56 8.06 10.42 13.70
CA ASP A 56 9.44 10.90 13.61
C ASP A 56 9.66 12.05 14.60
N HIS A 57 10.03 11.68 15.83
CA HIS A 57 10.27 12.65 16.91
C HIS A 57 11.37 13.67 16.56
N MET A 58 12.32 13.30 15.73
CA MET A 58 13.42 14.19 15.31
C MET A 58 13.04 15.07 14.12
N ARG A 59 11.90 14.82 13.47
CA ARG A 59 11.40 15.53 12.27
C ARG A 59 12.45 15.70 11.16
N ASN A 60 13.39 14.77 11.08
CA ASN A 60 14.49 14.80 10.10
C ASN A 60 14.26 13.87 8.90
N ALA A 61 13.08 13.27 8.79
CA ALA A 61 12.70 12.33 7.75
C ALA A 61 13.63 11.11 7.64
N GLN A 62 14.28 10.72 8.74
CA GLN A 62 15.21 9.59 8.76
C GLN A 62 14.47 8.28 8.51
N LEU A 63 15.01 7.47 7.62
CA LEU A 63 14.54 6.11 7.40
C LEU A 63 14.99 5.20 8.54
N LYS A 64 14.03 4.45 9.10
CA LYS A 64 14.31 3.44 10.13
C LYS A 64 13.90 2.05 9.63
N PRO A 65 14.62 0.97 10.03
CA PRO A 65 14.18 -0.38 9.71
C PRO A 65 12.86 -0.66 10.43
N GLY A 66 11.90 -1.22 9.69
CA GLY A 66 10.58 -1.49 10.23
C GLY A 66 9.80 -2.47 9.37
N TYR A 67 8.62 -2.79 9.86
CA TYR A 67 7.63 -3.65 9.23
C TYR A 67 6.33 -2.89 9.03
N ASN A 68 5.59 -3.26 8.01
CA ASN A 68 4.22 -2.81 7.79
C ASN A 68 3.28 -3.81 8.47
N ILE A 69 2.60 -3.35 9.53
CA ILE A 69 1.66 -4.17 10.30
C ILE A 69 0.26 -3.92 9.80
N GLN A 70 -0.41 -5.00 9.42
CA GLN A 70 -1.81 -5.00 9.04
C GLN A 70 -2.66 -5.58 10.16
N ILE A 71 -3.76 -4.91 10.50
CA ILE A 71 -4.78 -5.42 11.40
C ILE A 71 -6.15 -5.35 10.74
N GLY A 72 -6.92 -6.43 10.89
CA GLY A 72 -8.35 -6.48 10.60
C GLY A 72 -9.13 -6.36 11.89
N VAL A 73 -10.10 -5.45 11.94
CA VAL A 73 -10.91 -5.19 13.12
C VAL A 73 -12.38 -5.37 12.78
N ASP A 74 -13.08 -6.09 13.60
CA ASP A 74 -14.53 -6.19 13.57
C ASP A 74 -15.09 -6.12 14.99
N SER A 75 -16.18 -5.36 15.15
CA SER A 75 -16.89 -5.20 16.43
C SER A 75 -15.98 -4.83 17.61
N GLU A 76 -14.96 -4.01 17.36
CA GLU A 76 -13.92 -3.55 18.30
C GLU A 76 -12.84 -4.59 18.64
N TYR A 77 -12.89 -5.79 18.07
CA TYR A 77 -11.85 -6.81 18.26
C TYR A 77 -10.92 -6.88 17.06
N ILE A 78 -9.65 -7.15 17.32
CA ILE A 78 -8.68 -7.46 16.25
C ILE A 78 -8.90 -8.93 15.88
N VAL A 79 -9.48 -9.16 14.70
CA VAL A 79 -9.81 -10.50 14.19
C VAL A 79 -8.69 -11.11 13.35
N ALA A 80 -7.81 -10.27 12.80
CA ALA A 80 -6.64 -10.71 12.03
C ALA A 80 -5.48 -9.73 12.18
N THR A 81 -4.26 -10.26 12.13
CA THR A 81 -3.05 -9.45 12.00
C THR A 81 -2.01 -10.16 11.16
N ASP A 82 -1.25 -9.39 10.41
CA ASP A 82 -0.09 -9.88 9.67
C ASP A 82 1.02 -8.82 9.55
N VAL A 83 2.21 -9.27 9.20
CA VAL A 83 3.45 -8.49 9.15
C VAL A 83 4.02 -8.53 7.75
N PHE A 84 4.30 -7.38 7.16
CA PHE A 84 4.83 -7.27 5.82
C PHE A 84 6.13 -6.48 5.80
N SER A 85 7.04 -6.89 4.92
CA SER A 85 8.27 -6.14 4.63
C SER A 85 8.05 -5.05 3.57
N ASP A 86 6.92 -5.06 2.90
CA ASP A 86 6.54 -4.06 1.89
C ASP A 86 6.06 -2.78 2.56
N ARG A 87 6.56 -1.63 2.09
CA ARG A 87 6.23 -0.31 2.63
C ARG A 87 4.86 0.23 2.23
N LYS A 88 4.29 -0.29 1.13
CA LYS A 88 3.05 0.20 0.55
C LYS A 88 1.89 -0.73 0.89
N ASP A 89 0.84 -0.18 1.44
CA ASP A 89 -0.37 -0.92 1.81
C ASP A 89 -1.06 -1.57 0.61
N VAL A 90 -0.93 -0.99 -0.56
CA VAL A 90 -1.48 -1.53 -1.81
C VAL A 90 -1.01 -2.97 -2.12
N TRP A 91 0.18 -3.35 -1.67
CA TRP A 91 0.72 -4.70 -1.89
C TRP A 91 0.38 -5.67 -0.76
N THR A 92 -0.16 -5.16 0.35
CA THR A 92 -0.47 -5.98 1.53
C THR A 92 -1.93 -6.40 1.60
N LEU A 93 -2.85 -5.70 0.92
CA LEU A 93 -4.28 -5.95 1.00
C LEU A 93 -4.64 -7.40 0.63
N ILE A 94 -4.31 -7.83 -0.57
CA ILE A 94 -4.69 -9.15 -1.07
C ILE A 94 -4.05 -10.28 -0.25
N PRO A 95 -2.73 -10.29 0.03
CA PRO A 95 -2.12 -11.30 0.88
C PRO A 95 -2.72 -11.32 2.29
N PHE A 96 -3.04 -10.16 2.85
CA PHE A 96 -3.67 -10.06 4.17
C PHE A 96 -5.08 -10.68 4.17
N LEU A 97 -5.93 -10.32 3.20
CA LEU A 97 -7.29 -10.86 3.10
C LEU A 97 -7.28 -12.37 2.87
N LYS A 98 -6.40 -12.90 2.01
CA LYS A 98 -6.24 -14.35 1.80
C LYS A 98 -5.88 -15.06 3.10
N THR A 99 -4.86 -14.57 3.81
CA THR A 99 -4.45 -15.16 5.10
C THR A 99 -5.55 -15.07 6.14
N MET A 100 -6.33 -14.00 6.14
CA MET A 100 -7.49 -13.83 7.04
C MET A 100 -8.59 -14.85 6.75
N ASP A 101 -8.99 -14.97 5.47
CA ASP A 101 -10.02 -15.93 5.03
C ASP A 101 -9.63 -17.37 5.38
N GLU A 102 -8.36 -17.75 5.12
CA GLU A 102 -7.83 -19.09 5.44
C GLU A 102 -7.88 -19.39 6.94
N LYS A 103 -7.55 -18.40 7.78
CA LYS A 103 -7.51 -18.60 9.23
C LYS A 103 -8.89 -18.59 9.89
N LEU A 104 -9.79 -17.76 9.41
CA LEU A 104 -11.14 -17.63 9.95
C LEU A 104 -12.08 -18.70 9.40
N GLY A 105 -11.78 -19.31 8.26
CA GLY A 105 -12.65 -20.30 7.61
C GLY A 105 -13.90 -19.67 6.96
N PHE A 106 -13.99 -18.35 6.92
CA PHE A 106 -15.06 -17.61 6.26
C PHE A 106 -14.52 -16.28 5.70
N ARG A 107 -15.32 -15.64 4.88
CA ARG A 107 -14.99 -14.36 4.24
C ARG A 107 -16.00 -13.30 4.62
N TYR A 108 -15.51 -12.12 4.99
CA TYR A 108 -16.38 -10.97 5.25
C TYR A 108 -17.02 -10.47 3.94
N PRO A 109 -18.31 -10.06 3.98
CA PRO A 109 -19.02 -9.60 2.77
C PRO A 109 -18.55 -8.24 2.27
N SER A 110 -17.84 -7.48 3.10
CA SER A 110 -17.33 -6.15 2.74
C SER A 110 -15.99 -5.86 3.38
N VAL A 111 -15.22 -4.98 2.73
CA VAL A 111 -13.91 -4.53 3.22
C VAL A 111 -13.86 -3.00 3.22
N THR A 112 -13.60 -2.43 4.40
CA THR A 112 -13.39 -0.99 4.56
C THR A 112 -11.92 -0.72 4.82
N ALA A 113 -11.27 0.01 3.92
CA ALA A 113 -9.85 0.31 4.04
C ALA A 113 -9.51 1.78 3.72
N ASP A 114 -8.31 2.20 4.08
CA ASP A 114 -7.82 3.53 3.79
C ASP A 114 -7.42 3.68 2.31
N SER A 115 -7.23 4.92 1.90
CA SER A 115 -6.81 5.28 0.54
C SER A 115 -5.46 4.68 0.12
N GLY A 116 -4.60 4.32 1.08
CA GLY A 116 -3.34 3.63 0.83
C GLY A 116 -3.48 2.26 0.18
N TYR A 117 -4.64 1.62 0.32
CA TYR A 117 -4.93 0.29 -0.25
C TYR A 117 -5.51 0.33 -1.67
N GLU A 118 -5.84 1.53 -2.17
CA GLU A 118 -6.48 1.67 -3.48
C GLU A 118 -5.60 1.16 -4.62
N SER A 119 -6.10 0.16 -5.35
CA SER A 119 -5.47 -0.36 -6.58
C SER A 119 -6.50 -1.04 -7.47
N GLU A 120 -6.21 -1.11 -8.79
CA GLU A 120 -7.04 -1.87 -9.71
C GLU A 120 -7.07 -3.36 -9.37
N GLU A 121 -5.91 -3.92 -9.05
CA GLU A 121 -5.76 -5.32 -8.63
C GLU A 121 -6.57 -5.61 -7.36
N GLY A 122 -6.50 -4.73 -6.36
CA GLY A 122 -7.28 -4.85 -5.11
C GLY A 122 -8.79 -4.83 -5.36
N TYR A 123 -9.28 -3.91 -6.18
CA TYR A 123 -10.69 -3.87 -6.55
C TYR A 123 -11.13 -5.09 -7.36
N THR A 124 -10.28 -5.57 -8.28
CA THR A 124 -10.57 -6.78 -9.06
C THR A 124 -10.68 -7.99 -8.14
N TYR A 125 -9.74 -8.15 -7.21
CA TYR A 125 -9.78 -9.23 -6.21
C TYR A 125 -11.06 -9.17 -5.37
N LEU A 126 -11.45 -8.01 -4.86
CA LEU A 126 -12.68 -7.87 -4.05
C LEU A 126 -13.93 -8.21 -4.86
N ARG A 127 -14.00 -7.79 -6.14
CA ARG A 127 -15.11 -8.14 -7.04
C ARG A 127 -15.18 -9.65 -7.30
N GLU A 128 -14.04 -10.29 -7.61
CA GLU A 128 -13.96 -11.74 -7.84
C GLU A 128 -14.34 -12.55 -6.59
N THR A 129 -13.99 -12.05 -5.43
CA THR A 129 -14.32 -12.67 -4.14
C THR A 129 -15.69 -12.28 -3.58
N ARG A 130 -16.48 -11.50 -4.34
CA ARG A 130 -17.82 -11.00 -3.98
C ARG A 130 -17.82 -10.20 -2.66
N GLN A 131 -16.77 -9.42 -2.44
CA GLN A 131 -16.65 -8.50 -1.30
C GLN A 131 -16.91 -7.08 -1.76
N THR A 132 -17.81 -6.37 -1.08
CA THR A 132 -18.11 -4.97 -1.39
C THR A 132 -16.96 -4.06 -0.92
N PRO A 133 -16.32 -3.28 -1.82
CA PRO A 133 -15.25 -2.36 -1.45
C PRO A 133 -15.81 -1.06 -0.86
N TYR A 134 -15.29 -0.67 0.28
CA TYR A 134 -15.47 0.66 0.89
C TYR A 134 -14.10 1.30 1.07
N ILE A 135 -13.36 1.47 -0.04
CA ILE A 135 -12.01 2.01 -0.08
C ILE A 135 -12.05 3.45 -0.57
N LYS A 136 -11.51 4.36 0.24
CA LYS A 136 -11.47 5.78 -0.09
C LYS A 136 -10.50 6.03 -1.24
N PRO A 137 -10.89 6.73 -2.33
CA PRO A 137 -9.97 7.07 -3.40
C PRO A 137 -8.79 7.92 -2.91
N GLN A 138 -7.58 7.67 -3.41
CA GLN A 138 -6.36 8.42 -3.04
C GLN A 138 -6.46 9.92 -3.31
N THR A 139 -7.30 10.31 -4.26
CA THR A 139 -7.53 11.70 -4.62
C THR A 139 -8.72 12.34 -3.91
N TYR A 140 -9.44 11.60 -3.07
CA TYR A 140 -10.67 12.06 -2.40
C TYR A 140 -10.51 13.39 -1.67
N GLU A 141 -9.50 13.53 -0.83
CA GLU A 141 -9.24 14.78 -0.10
C GLU A 141 -8.66 15.88 -1.02
N LYS A 142 -7.98 15.48 -2.10
CA LYS A 142 -7.43 16.42 -3.09
C LYS A 142 -8.54 17.06 -3.90
N TRP A 143 -9.59 16.33 -4.26
CA TRP A 143 -10.74 16.84 -5.01
C TRP A 143 -11.47 18.01 -4.31
N LYS A 144 -11.40 18.08 -2.99
CA LYS A 144 -12.01 19.16 -2.21
C LYS A 144 -11.21 20.46 -2.29
N ARG A 145 -9.92 20.39 -2.59
CA ARG A 145 -9.01 21.55 -2.57
C ARG A 145 -9.21 22.42 -3.82
N ARG A 146 -9.29 23.74 -3.61
CA ARG A 146 -9.38 24.72 -4.70
C ARG A 146 -8.22 24.59 -5.69
N SER A 147 -7.00 24.38 -5.19
CA SER A 147 -5.81 24.19 -6.03
C SER A 147 -5.91 22.98 -6.96
N PHE A 148 -6.54 21.89 -6.52
CA PHE A 148 -6.77 20.73 -7.40
C PHE A 148 -7.83 21.02 -8.46
N LYS A 149 -8.94 21.66 -8.08
CA LYS A 149 -10.03 22.01 -8.99
C LYS A 149 -9.60 22.98 -10.09
N GLN A 150 -8.59 23.82 -9.80
CA GLN A 150 -8.03 24.77 -10.75
C GLN A 150 -6.85 24.24 -11.55
N ASP A 151 -6.36 23.02 -11.24
CA ASP A 151 -5.20 22.42 -11.93
C ASP A 151 -5.63 21.84 -13.28
N ILE A 152 -5.38 22.61 -14.35
CA ILE A 152 -5.68 22.23 -15.73
C ILE A 152 -4.90 21.01 -16.24
N SER A 153 -3.89 20.58 -15.49
CA SER A 153 -3.09 19.40 -15.84
C SER A 153 -3.80 18.08 -15.50
N LYS A 154 -4.80 18.12 -14.62
CA LYS A 154 -5.49 16.93 -14.11
C LYS A 154 -6.57 16.47 -15.07
N ARG A 155 -6.58 15.15 -15.31
CA ARG A 155 -7.61 14.49 -16.11
C ARG A 155 -9.03 14.76 -15.56
N GLU A 156 -9.16 14.73 -14.25
CA GLU A 156 -10.44 14.94 -13.54
C GLU A 156 -11.07 16.31 -13.76
N ASN A 157 -10.28 17.28 -14.23
CA ASN A 157 -10.74 18.64 -14.56
C ASN A 157 -10.94 18.85 -16.08
N MET A 158 -10.83 17.76 -16.88
CA MET A 158 -11.12 17.76 -18.30
C MET A 158 -12.51 17.22 -18.56
N ALA A 159 -13.22 17.78 -19.52
CA ALA A 159 -14.47 17.22 -19.98
C ALA A 159 -14.19 15.89 -20.70
N TYR A 160 -14.98 14.87 -20.43
CA TYR A 160 -14.91 13.57 -21.07
C TYR A 160 -16.22 13.27 -21.77
N ASP A 161 -16.15 12.98 -23.04
CA ASP A 161 -17.25 12.51 -23.84
C ASP A 161 -17.17 10.98 -23.96
N ALA A 162 -18.15 10.30 -23.38
CA ALA A 162 -18.20 8.84 -23.34
C ALA A 162 -18.60 8.22 -24.69
N GLU A 163 -19.36 8.97 -25.56
CA GLU A 163 -19.78 8.44 -26.85
C GLU A 163 -18.64 8.40 -27.85
N THR A 164 -17.82 9.46 -27.86
CA THR A 164 -16.66 9.55 -28.76
C THR A 164 -15.36 9.09 -28.12
N ASP A 165 -15.36 8.78 -26.84
CA ASP A 165 -14.18 8.39 -26.05
C ASP A 165 -13.05 9.44 -26.10
N VAL A 166 -13.39 10.73 -25.94
CA VAL A 166 -12.48 11.86 -26.10
C VAL A 166 -12.47 12.74 -24.86
N TYR A 167 -11.28 13.15 -24.42
CA TYR A 167 -11.13 14.21 -23.41
C TYR A 167 -10.96 15.56 -24.09
N THR A 168 -11.52 16.62 -23.50
CA THR A 168 -11.31 18.00 -23.94
C THR A 168 -10.49 18.74 -22.89
N CYS A 169 -9.34 19.28 -23.28
CA CYS A 169 -8.46 20.01 -22.38
C CYS A 169 -8.95 21.44 -22.12
N TYR A 170 -8.28 22.15 -21.20
CA TYR A 170 -8.61 23.54 -20.86
C TYR A 170 -8.58 24.49 -22.07
N ALA A 171 -7.69 24.26 -23.04
CA ALA A 171 -7.60 25.03 -24.29
C ALA A 171 -8.59 24.56 -25.37
N GLN A 172 -9.65 23.80 -25.01
CA GLN A 172 -10.66 23.27 -25.90
C GLN A 172 -10.13 22.34 -27.01
N LYS A 173 -8.93 21.81 -26.85
CA LYS A 173 -8.33 20.82 -27.77
C LYS A 173 -8.69 19.40 -27.34
N LYS A 174 -8.88 18.52 -28.31
CA LYS A 174 -9.28 17.13 -28.10
C LYS A 174 -8.07 16.23 -27.80
N LEU A 175 -8.25 15.31 -26.86
CA LEU A 175 -7.32 14.22 -26.59
C LEU A 175 -8.03 12.91 -26.97
N SER A 176 -7.59 12.32 -28.07
CA SER A 176 -8.18 11.09 -28.60
C SER A 176 -7.34 9.87 -28.20
N PRO A 177 -7.94 8.66 -28.11
CA PRO A 177 -7.20 7.44 -27.83
C PRO A 177 -6.27 7.11 -29.00
N VAL A 178 -4.99 6.84 -28.71
CA VAL A 178 -3.98 6.53 -29.73
C VAL A 178 -3.65 5.04 -29.73
N PHE A 179 -3.45 4.45 -28.56
CA PHE A 179 -3.18 3.03 -28.39
C PHE A 179 -3.50 2.56 -26.96
N VAL A 180 -3.64 1.23 -26.83
CA VAL A 180 -3.79 0.58 -25.53
C VAL A 180 -2.47 -0.08 -25.16
N LYS A 181 -1.97 0.22 -23.96
CA LYS A 181 -0.76 -0.38 -23.41
C LYS A 181 -1.11 -1.38 -22.34
N LYS A 182 -0.61 -2.61 -22.44
CA LYS A 182 -0.64 -3.56 -21.35
C LYS A 182 0.47 -3.24 -20.34
N GLN A 183 0.13 -3.25 -19.07
CA GLN A 183 1.07 -3.04 -17.97
C GLN A 183 0.97 -4.22 -17.01
N LYS A 184 2.11 -4.63 -16.48
CA LYS A 184 2.20 -5.68 -15.48
C LYS A 184 2.67 -5.08 -14.16
N SER A 185 1.92 -5.32 -13.09
CA SER A 185 2.28 -4.88 -11.74
C SER A 185 3.42 -5.75 -11.18
N LYS A 186 3.98 -5.34 -10.04
CA LYS A 186 5.00 -6.12 -9.31
C LYS A 186 4.47 -7.50 -8.88
N SER A 187 3.17 -7.61 -8.59
CA SER A 187 2.48 -8.87 -8.23
C SER A 187 2.20 -9.78 -9.42
N GLY A 188 2.42 -9.30 -10.65
CA GLY A 188 2.11 -10.02 -11.88
C GLY A 188 0.73 -9.72 -12.45
N TYR A 189 -0.09 -8.87 -11.81
CA TYR A 189 -1.39 -8.44 -12.31
C TYR A 189 -1.22 -7.64 -13.61
N GLU A 190 -1.99 -7.99 -14.62
CA GLU A 190 -1.98 -7.32 -15.93
C GLU A 190 -3.17 -6.36 -16.03
N SER A 191 -2.88 -5.11 -16.38
CA SER A 191 -3.89 -4.07 -16.60
C SER A 191 -3.73 -3.44 -17.98
N GLU A 192 -4.83 -2.94 -18.52
CA GLU A 192 -4.86 -2.23 -19.79
C GLU A 192 -5.02 -0.73 -19.54
N VAL A 193 -4.15 0.03 -20.17
CA VAL A 193 -4.12 1.49 -20.06
C VAL A 193 -4.27 2.09 -21.44
N THR A 194 -5.38 2.78 -21.66
CA THR A 194 -5.60 3.58 -22.87
C THR A 194 -4.78 4.87 -22.78
N VAL A 195 -4.02 5.13 -23.82
CA VAL A 195 -3.22 6.36 -23.94
C VAL A 195 -3.96 7.31 -24.85
N TYR A 196 -4.34 8.47 -24.30
CA TYR A 196 -4.94 9.57 -25.03
C TYR A 196 -3.87 10.61 -25.30
N GLU A 197 -3.85 11.18 -26.50
CA GLU A 197 -2.93 12.24 -26.88
C GLU A 197 -3.69 13.45 -27.40
N CYS A 198 -3.25 14.62 -26.98
CA CYS A 198 -3.80 15.90 -27.45
C CYS A 198 -3.40 16.11 -28.92
N GLU A 199 -4.33 16.56 -29.72
CA GLU A 199 -4.13 16.80 -31.17
C GLU A 199 -2.96 17.74 -31.45
N ASP A 200 -2.81 18.83 -30.68
CA ASP A 200 -1.71 19.76 -30.82
C ASP A 200 -1.47 20.56 -29.53
N CYS A 201 -0.22 20.61 -29.07
CA CYS A 201 0.21 21.43 -27.93
C CYS A 201 1.38 22.38 -28.29
N LYS A 202 1.72 22.56 -29.57
CA LYS A 202 2.92 23.28 -29.99
C LYS A 202 2.88 24.75 -29.55
N ASP A 203 1.84 25.47 -29.87
CA ASP A 203 1.70 26.91 -29.57
C ASP A 203 0.62 27.17 -28.52
N CYS A 204 0.44 26.23 -27.59
CA CYS A 204 -0.57 26.36 -26.56
C CYS A 204 -0.09 27.28 -25.43
N PRO A 205 -0.80 28.39 -25.13
CA PRO A 205 -0.40 29.33 -24.08
C PRO A 205 -0.44 28.73 -22.68
N HIS A 206 -1.12 27.59 -22.52
CA HIS A 206 -1.25 26.88 -21.24
C HIS A 206 -0.32 25.69 -21.09
N LYS A 207 0.59 25.44 -22.06
CA LYS A 207 1.44 24.26 -22.11
C LYS A 207 2.26 24.05 -20.83
N GLU A 208 2.93 25.09 -20.37
CA GLU A 208 3.79 25.02 -19.17
C GLU A 208 3.03 24.62 -17.90
N LYS A 209 1.78 25.10 -17.74
CA LYS A 209 0.90 24.73 -16.60
C LYS A 209 0.24 23.37 -16.78
N CYS A 210 0.11 22.89 -18.04
CA CYS A 210 -0.61 21.69 -18.39
C CYS A 210 0.28 20.44 -18.45
N THR A 211 1.49 20.54 -19.02
CA THR A 211 2.37 19.39 -19.21
C THR A 211 3.84 19.78 -19.25
N ARG A 212 4.68 18.92 -18.68
CA ARG A 212 6.15 19.03 -18.77
C ARG A 212 6.72 18.32 -20.01
N ALA A 213 5.88 17.64 -20.78
CA ALA A 213 6.33 16.93 -21.98
C ALA A 213 6.75 17.91 -23.07
N LYS A 214 7.83 17.60 -23.78
CA LYS A 214 8.26 18.37 -24.95
C LYS A 214 7.23 18.31 -26.10
N GLY A 215 6.61 17.15 -26.30
CA GLY A 215 5.57 16.91 -27.28
C GLY A 215 4.17 17.26 -26.78
N ASN A 216 3.17 16.57 -27.34
CA ASN A 216 1.79 16.70 -26.95
C ASN A 216 1.53 16.08 -25.57
N LYS A 217 0.50 16.61 -24.89
CA LYS A 217 0.04 16.03 -23.62
C LYS A 217 -0.55 14.64 -23.86
N ARG A 218 -0.15 13.70 -23.00
CA ARG A 218 -0.71 12.35 -22.95
C ARG A 218 -1.37 12.08 -21.60
N LEU A 219 -2.52 11.40 -21.64
CA LEU A 219 -3.17 10.83 -20.47
C LEU A 219 -3.08 9.31 -20.53
N TYR A 220 -2.85 8.69 -19.39
CA TYR A 220 -2.79 7.24 -19.22
C TYR A 220 -3.97 6.84 -18.35
N VAL A 221 -4.92 6.15 -18.91
CA VAL A 221 -6.21 5.86 -18.27
C VAL A 221 -6.52 4.36 -18.32
N SER A 222 -6.59 3.71 -17.16
CA SER A 222 -7.23 2.41 -17.07
C SER A 222 -8.74 2.60 -16.86
N LYS A 223 -9.53 2.26 -17.86
CA LYS A 223 -11.01 2.36 -17.80
C LYS A 223 -11.56 1.42 -16.72
N SER A 224 -11.03 0.20 -16.67
CA SER A 224 -11.38 -0.81 -15.66
C SER A 224 -11.12 -0.31 -14.23
N PHE A 225 -9.98 0.36 -14.01
CA PHE A 225 -9.69 0.96 -12.71
C PHE A 225 -10.67 2.07 -12.35
N LEU A 226 -11.01 2.94 -13.32
CA LEU A 226 -11.94 4.04 -13.08
C LEU A 226 -13.35 3.55 -12.75
N GLU A 227 -13.84 2.54 -13.46
CA GLU A 227 -15.15 1.93 -13.19
C GLU A 227 -15.22 1.37 -11.77
N LYS A 228 -14.26 0.50 -11.40
CA LYS A 228 -14.21 -0.12 -10.06
C LYS A 228 -14.00 0.90 -8.95
N ARG A 229 -13.21 1.93 -9.24
CA ARG A 229 -13.00 3.06 -8.33
C ARG A 229 -14.27 3.85 -8.10
N GLN A 230 -15.07 4.08 -9.17
CA GLN A 230 -16.35 4.76 -9.09
C GLN A 230 -17.33 3.97 -8.24
N GLU A 231 -17.43 2.65 -8.43
CA GLU A 231 -18.22 1.76 -7.59
C GLU A 231 -17.84 1.89 -6.10
N SER A 232 -16.56 1.81 -5.77
CA SER A 232 -16.09 1.98 -4.39
C SER A 232 -16.36 3.39 -3.85
N TYR A 233 -16.26 4.41 -4.70
CA TYR A 233 -16.57 5.78 -4.35
C TYR A 233 -18.06 5.97 -4.03
N GLU A 234 -18.95 5.41 -4.83
CA GLU A 234 -20.39 5.42 -4.58
C GLU A 234 -20.74 4.69 -3.29
N ASN A 235 -20.14 3.51 -3.06
CA ASN A 235 -20.33 2.75 -1.84
C ASN A 235 -19.96 3.57 -0.59
N ILE A 236 -18.84 4.29 -0.58
CA ILE A 236 -18.45 5.10 0.58
C ILE A 236 -19.33 6.33 0.83
N LEU A 237 -20.17 6.73 -0.11
CA LEU A 237 -21.11 7.84 0.05
C LEU A 237 -22.48 7.40 0.57
N THR A 238 -22.79 6.11 0.54
CA THR A 238 -24.03 5.56 1.13
C THR A 238 -24.04 5.76 2.66
N GLU A 239 -25.22 5.73 3.27
CA GLU A 239 -25.34 5.78 4.74
C GLU A 239 -24.48 4.68 5.41
N THR A 240 -24.56 3.47 4.90
CA THR A 240 -23.74 2.33 5.35
C THR A 240 -22.27 2.60 5.18
N GLY A 241 -21.85 3.13 4.02
CA GLY A 241 -20.46 3.44 3.75
C GLY A 241 -19.90 4.56 4.64
N ILE A 242 -20.71 5.57 4.96
CA ILE A 242 -20.36 6.62 5.91
C ILE A 242 -20.15 6.00 7.30
N GLN A 243 -21.07 5.14 7.73
CA GLN A 243 -20.96 4.44 9.01
C GLN A 243 -19.74 3.54 9.10
N TYR A 244 -19.44 2.76 8.05
CA TYR A 244 -18.26 1.90 8.01
C TYR A 244 -16.96 2.68 8.06
N ARG A 245 -16.86 3.82 7.37
CA ARG A 245 -15.69 4.69 7.45
C ARG A 245 -15.48 5.30 8.84
N MET A 246 -16.57 5.71 9.50
CA MET A 246 -16.52 6.19 10.89
C MET A 246 -16.08 5.07 11.83
N ASN A 247 -16.68 3.89 11.70
CA ASN A 247 -16.31 2.72 12.51
C ASN A 247 -14.84 2.33 12.29
N ARG A 248 -14.37 2.34 11.04
CA ARG A 248 -12.96 2.08 10.76
C ARG A 248 -12.05 3.07 11.48
N SER A 249 -12.34 4.37 11.39
CA SER A 249 -11.52 5.38 12.06
C SER A 249 -11.49 5.15 13.57
N ILE A 250 -12.64 4.92 14.20
CA ILE A 250 -12.72 4.71 15.64
C ILE A 250 -12.05 3.40 16.06
N GLN A 251 -12.34 2.31 15.37
CA GLN A 251 -11.91 0.96 15.79
C GLN A 251 -10.46 0.69 15.44
N VAL A 252 -10.04 0.95 14.20
CA VAL A 252 -8.68 0.63 13.74
C VAL A 252 -7.66 1.61 14.31
N GLU A 253 -7.96 2.91 14.24
CA GLU A 253 -7.05 3.93 14.80
C GLU A 253 -7.00 3.84 16.32
N GLY A 254 -8.16 3.55 16.96
CA GLY A 254 -8.24 3.27 18.39
C GLY A 254 -7.42 2.05 18.80
N ALA A 255 -7.49 0.93 18.05
CA ALA A 255 -6.69 -0.24 18.34
C ALA A 255 -5.19 0.03 18.23
N PHE A 256 -4.73 0.72 17.16
CA PHE A 256 -3.33 1.15 17.06
C PHE A 256 -2.94 2.14 18.15
N GLY A 257 -3.85 3.03 18.57
CA GLY A 257 -3.63 3.96 19.67
C GLY A 257 -3.35 3.24 20.98
N VAL A 258 -4.20 2.27 21.35
CA VAL A 258 -4.01 1.44 22.55
C VAL A 258 -2.68 0.66 22.48
N LEU A 259 -2.40 -0.02 21.36
CA LEU A 259 -1.15 -0.78 21.23
C LEU A 259 0.08 0.11 21.37
N LYS A 260 0.10 1.30 20.77
CA LYS A 260 1.27 2.18 20.76
C LYS A 260 1.42 3.02 22.02
N ASN A 261 0.32 3.56 22.54
CA ASN A 261 0.33 4.52 23.63
C ASN A 261 0.09 3.85 24.98
N ASP A 262 -0.99 3.05 25.11
CA ASP A 262 -1.36 2.47 26.41
C ASP A 262 -0.47 1.26 26.75
N TYR A 263 -0.07 0.47 25.73
CA TYR A 263 0.89 -0.64 25.91
C TYR A 263 2.35 -0.23 25.64
N GLU A 264 2.59 1.06 25.34
CA GLU A 264 3.92 1.63 25.07
C GLU A 264 4.70 0.86 23.99
N PHE A 265 3.98 0.19 23.07
CA PHE A 265 4.61 -0.63 22.03
C PHE A 265 5.14 0.25 20.88
N GLN A 266 6.33 0.82 21.08
CA GLN A 266 6.97 1.71 20.11
C GLN A 266 8.00 1.02 19.21
N LYS A 267 8.52 -0.13 19.62
CA LYS A 267 9.53 -0.90 18.89
C LYS A 267 9.40 -2.40 19.17
N PHE A 268 9.74 -3.20 18.18
CA PHE A 268 9.82 -4.65 18.35
C PHE A 268 11.03 -5.04 19.21
N LEU A 269 10.85 -6.01 20.08
CA LEU A 269 11.91 -6.63 20.86
C LEU A 269 12.61 -7.72 20.04
N LEU A 270 11.86 -8.41 19.20
CA LEU A 270 12.33 -9.51 18.37
C LEU A 270 12.71 -9.03 16.96
N ARG A 271 13.50 -9.86 16.27
CA ARG A 271 13.94 -9.64 14.88
C ARG A 271 13.53 -10.81 14.00
N GLY A 272 13.34 -10.54 12.71
CA GLY A 272 12.84 -11.50 11.73
C GLY A 272 11.32 -11.56 11.72
N LYS A 273 10.75 -11.60 10.50
CA LYS A 273 9.31 -11.50 10.25
C LYS A 273 8.46 -12.46 11.09
N THR A 274 8.92 -13.73 11.23
CA THR A 274 8.18 -14.75 11.99
C THR A 274 8.07 -14.42 13.47
N LYS A 275 9.18 -13.97 14.08
CA LYS A 275 9.20 -13.61 15.50
C LYS A 275 8.44 -12.31 15.77
N VAL A 276 8.58 -11.33 14.90
CA VAL A 276 7.82 -10.08 14.94
C VAL A 276 6.31 -10.35 14.80
N LYS A 277 5.93 -11.30 13.94
CA LYS A 277 4.53 -11.73 13.81
C LYS A 277 4.00 -12.37 15.10
N LEU A 278 4.81 -13.16 15.79
CA LEU A 278 4.41 -13.72 17.10
C LEU A 278 4.23 -12.61 18.15
N GLU A 279 5.14 -11.65 18.19
CA GLU A 279 5.09 -10.52 19.11
C GLU A 279 3.82 -9.69 18.92
N ILE A 280 3.46 -9.34 17.68
CA ILE A 280 2.23 -8.59 17.40
C ILE A 280 0.97 -9.42 17.67
N LEU A 281 0.99 -10.73 17.44
CA LEU A 281 -0.13 -11.62 17.79
C LEU A 281 -0.41 -11.61 19.29
N LEU A 282 0.61 -11.71 20.12
CA LEU A 282 0.48 -11.67 21.58
C LEU A 282 -0.09 -10.31 22.05
N LEU A 283 0.37 -9.21 21.45
CA LEU A 283 -0.18 -7.89 21.74
C LEU A 283 -1.65 -7.77 21.36
N CYS A 284 -2.04 -8.28 20.17
CA CYS A 284 -3.43 -8.29 19.74
C CYS A 284 -4.32 -9.17 20.63
N MET A 285 -3.80 -10.30 21.13
CA MET A 285 -4.50 -11.12 22.12
C MET A 285 -4.72 -10.35 23.42
N GLY A 286 -3.69 -9.70 23.95
CA GLY A 286 -3.81 -8.85 25.13
C GLY A 286 -4.83 -7.73 24.94
N TYR A 287 -4.81 -7.07 23.79
CA TYR A 287 -5.83 -6.07 23.43
C TYR A 287 -7.24 -6.64 23.47
N ASN A 288 -7.47 -7.78 22.83
CA ASN A 288 -8.78 -8.42 22.76
C ASN A 288 -9.28 -8.85 24.16
N LEU A 289 -8.41 -9.39 25.01
CA LEU A 289 -8.74 -9.73 26.39
C LEU A 289 -9.14 -8.51 27.21
N ASN A 290 -8.39 -7.41 27.13
CA ASN A 290 -8.73 -6.17 27.80
C ASN A 290 -10.04 -5.58 27.27
N LYS A 291 -10.29 -5.66 25.96
CA LYS A 291 -11.54 -5.21 25.35
C LYS A 291 -12.71 -6.04 25.83
N LEU A 292 -12.58 -7.37 25.89
CA LEU A 292 -13.59 -8.26 26.41
C LEU A 292 -13.89 -7.97 27.89
N HIS A 293 -12.85 -7.86 28.71
CA HIS A 293 -12.99 -7.52 30.13
C HIS A 293 -13.73 -6.18 30.34
N ALA A 294 -13.36 -5.15 29.60
CA ALA A 294 -14.03 -3.86 29.67
C ALA A 294 -15.51 -3.94 29.22
N LYS A 295 -15.83 -4.76 28.21
CA LYS A 295 -17.23 -4.99 27.79
C LYS A 295 -18.02 -5.75 28.85
N ILE A 296 -17.43 -6.73 29.54
CA ILE A 296 -18.06 -7.44 30.64
C ILE A 296 -18.36 -6.47 31.80
N GLN A 297 -17.36 -5.70 32.22
CA GLN A 297 -17.49 -4.73 33.33
C GLN A 297 -18.58 -3.66 33.08
N ASN A 298 -18.77 -3.26 31.82
CA ASN A 298 -19.74 -2.24 31.44
C ASN A 298 -21.06 -2.82 30.87
N GLU A 299 -21.30 -4.11 31.01
CA GLU A 299 -22.50 -4.81 30.51
C GLU A 299 -22.77 -4.61 29.03
N ARG A 300 -21.68 -4.52 28.22
CA ARG A 300 -21.72 -4.24 26.78
C ARG A 300 -21.42 -5.47 25.90
N ILE A 301 -21.49 -6.67 26.43
CA ILE A 301 -21.30 -7.89 25.65
C ILE A 301 -22.42 -7.98 24.60
N GLY A 302 -22.03 -8.25 23.34
CA GLY A 302 -22.98 -8.35 22.22
C GLY A 302 -23.43 -7.00 21.63
N PHE A 303 -23.02 -5.87 22.21
CA PHE A 303 -23.29 -4.57 21.62
C PHE A 303 -22.20 -4.16 20.65
N HIS A 304 -22.60 -3.74 19.45
CA HIS A 304 -21.73 -3.08 18.48
C HIS A 304 -21.58 -1.59 18.83
N LEU A 305 -20.51 -0.97 18.39
CA LEU A 305 -20.24 0.47 18.59
C LEU A 305 -21.38 1.34 18.04
N PHE A 306 -21.93 0.93 16.92
CA PHE A 306 -23.14 1.51 16.32
C PHE A 306 -24.15 0.39 16.10
N LYS A 307 -25.40 0.66 16.49
CA LYS A 307 -26.49 -0.27 16.19
C LYS A 307 -26.61 -0.36 14.66
N VAL A 308 -26.42 -1.54 14.12
CA VAL A 308 -26.83 -1.83 12.75
C VAL A 308 -28.34 -1.68 12.76
N LYS A 309 -28.87 -0.70 12.00
CA LYS A 309 -30.32 -0.65 11.80
C LYS A 309 -30.70 -1.96 11.11
N SER A 310 -31.44 -2.81 11.80
CA SER A 310 -32.09 -3.98 11.20
C SER A 310 -32.91 -3.46 10.03
N ALA A 311 -32.68 -4.05 8.84
CA ALA A 311 -33.45 -3.78 7.63
C ALA A 311 -34.91 -4.16 7.84
#